data_4d740c676cefdd0b1458fa32bc08a8fb
#
_entry.id   4d740c676cefdd0b1458fa32bc08a8fb
#
_cell.length_a   1.000
_cell.length_b   1.000
_cell.length_c   1.000
_cell.angle_alpha   90.00
_cell.angle_beta   90.00
_cell.angle_gamma   90.00
#
_symmetry.space_group_name_H-M   'P 1'
#
loop_
_entity.id
_entity.type
_entity.pdbx_description
1 polymer ?
#
loop_
_entity_poly.entity_id
_entity_poly.type
_entity_poly.pdbx_seq_one_letter_code
_entity_poly.pdbx_strand_id
1 'polypeptide(L)' 'PSYGVQKDGVVVVEIWVDNYGNVQKAVAGAEGTTVTDKTLWQAARKAALGAHFNMSADAPALQKGTITYIFKLN' A
#
# COMPACT_ATOMS: atom_id res chain seq x y z
N PRO A 1 3.05 19.49 10.47
CA PRO A 1 1.70 19.09 10.72
C PRO A 1 1.59 17.59 10.65
N SER A 2 0.91 17.10 11.58
CA SER A 2 0.50 15.74 11.45
C SER A 2 -0.26 15.66 10.14
N TYR A 3 -0.21 14.56 9.51
CA TYR A 3 -0.98 14.32 8.30
C TYR A 3 -2.46 14.29 8.60
N GLY A 4 -2.85 14.85 9.71
CA GLY A 4 -4.23 14.82 10.08
C GLY A 4 -4.73 13.44 10.44
N VAL A 5 -3.84 12.56 10.90
CA VAL A 5 -4.29 11.28 11.39
C VAL A 5 -5.06 11.51 12.66
N GLN A 6 -6.37 11.57 12.54
CA GLN A 6 -7.26 11.92 13.62
C GLN A 6 -7.87 10.68 14.28
N LYS A 7 -7.58 9.52 13.76
CA LYS A 7 -8.16 8.29 14.28
C LYS A 7 -7.33 7.10 13.81
N ASP A 8 -7.43 6.03 14.57
CA ASP A 8 -6.80 4.77 14.19
C ASP A 8 -7.53 4.21 12.98
N GLY A 9 -6.78 3.52 12.15
CA GLY A 9 -7.38 2.90 11.00
C GLY A 9 -6.39 2.03 10.24
N VAL A 10 -6.93 1.25 9.34
CA VAL A 10 -6.16 0.35 8.50
C VAL A 10 -6.48 0.66 7.06
N VAL A 11 -5.46 0.79 6.24
CA VAL A 11 -5.63 0.93 4.80
C VAL A 11 -4.89 -0.23 4.13
N VAL A 12 -5.63 -1.01 3.36
CA VAL A 12 -5.06 -2.11 2.58
C VAL A 12 -4.86 -1.61 1.16
N VAL A 13 -3.65 -1.78 0.65
CA VAL A 13 -3.29 -1.35 -0.69
C VAL A 13 -3.01 -2.57 -1.55
N GLU A 14 -3.73 -2.69 -2.65
CA GLU A 14 -3.49 -3.72 -3.63
C GLU A 14 -2.37 -3.26 -4.54
N ILE A 15 -1.37 -4.10 -4.76
CA ILE A 15 -0.20 -3.74 -5.56
C ILE A 15 0.04 -4.74 -6.66
N TRP A 16 0.70 -4.27 -7.72
CA TRP A 16 1.20 -5.12 -8.79
C TRP A 16 2.69 -4.90 -8.89
N VAL A 17 3.46 -5.96 -8.72
CA VAL A 17 4.92 -5.92 -8.60
C VAL A 17 5.52 -6.62 -9.80
N ASP A 18 6.50 -5.97 -10.43
CA ASP A 18 7.18 -6.58 -11.57
C ASP A 18 8.26 -7.57 -11.10
N ASN A 19 8.89 -8.24 -12.06
CA ASN A 19 9.88 -9.24 -11.74
C ASN A 19 11.20 -8.68 -11.19
N TYR A 20 11.34 -7.37 -11.18
CA TYR A 20 12.49 -6.70 -10.55
C TYR A 20 12.17 -6.23 -9.13
N GLY A 21 10.95 -6.45 -8.68
CA GLY A 21 10.54 -6.06 -7.33
C GLY A 21 10.00 -4.64 -7.21
N ASN A 22 9.78 -3.97 -8.32
CA ASN A 22 9.23 -2.62 -8.32
C ASN A 22 7.71 -2.65 -8.40
N VAL A 23 7.06 -1.80 -7.61
CA VAL A 23 5.61 -1.69 -7.64
C VAL A 23 5.22 -0.84 -8.84
N GLN A 24 4.49 -1.44 -9.76
CA GLN A 24 4.06 -0.77 -10.99
C GLN A 24 2.69 -0.12 -10.83
N LYS A 25 1.89 -0.59 -9.89
CA LYS A 25 0.55 -0.06 -9.67
C LYS A 25 0.16 -0.29 -8.23
N ALA A 26 -0.55 0.66 -7.65
CA ALA A 26 -1.06 0.55 -6.29
C ALA A 26 -2.45 1.16 -6.23
N VAL A 27 -3.39 0.44 -5.59
CA VAL A 27 -4.77 0.89 -5.40
C VAL A 27 -5.10 0.76 -3.93
N ALA A 28 -5.34 1.89 -3.27
CA ALA A 28 -5.72 1.92 -1.86
C ALA A 28 -7.20 1.60 -1.71
N GLY A 29 -7.59 1.20 -0.50
CA GLY A 29 -8.99 0.92 -0.21
C GLY A 29 -9.43 -0.49 -0.58
N ALA A 30 -8.49 -1.42 -0.67
CA ALA A 30 -8.81 -2.82 -0.92
C ALA A 30 -9.52 -3.42 0.29
N GLU A 31 -10.02 -4.63 0.13
CA GLU A 31 -10.74 -5.34 1.19
C GLU A 31 -9.89 -5.40 2.46
N GLY A 32 -10.49 -5.11 3.58
CA GLY A 32 -9.81 -5.02 4.86
C GLY A 32 -9.54 -3.60 5.31
N THR A 33 -9.73 -2.62 4.43
CA THR A 33 -9.60 -1.21 4.77
C THR A 33 -10.73 -0.81 5.72
N THR A 34 -10.38 -0.12 6.80
CA THR A 34 -11.37 0.24 7.82
C THR A 34 -11.74 1.72 7.81
N VAL A 35 -11.03 2.54 7.03
CA VAL A 35 -11.28 3.98 7.00
C VAL A 35 -11.50 4.43 5.57
N THR A 36 -12.25 5.53 5.42
CA THR A 36 -12.53 6.11 4.12
C THR A 36 -11.82 7.44 3.89
N ASP A 37 -10.92 7.81 4.80
CA ASP A 37 -10.18 9.06 4.70
C ASP A 37 -9.22 9.01 3.52
N LYS A 38 -9.48 9.83 2.53
CA LYS A 38 -8.68 9.81 1.30
C LYS A 38 -7.25 10.29 1.53
N THR A 39 -7.02 11.11 2.54
CA THR A 39 -5.67 11.52 2.88
C THR A 39 -4.83 10.31 3.31
N LEU A 40 -5.42 9.45 4.14
CA LEU A 40 -4.74 8.23 4.56
C LEU A 40 -4.56 7.27 3.38
N TRP A 41 -5.56 7.18 2.52
CA TRP A 41 -5.47 6.33 1.33
C TRP A 41 -4.32 6.77 0.43
N GLN A 42 -4.19 8.09 0.21
CA GLN A 42 -3.13 8.62 -0.63
C GLN A 42 -1.75 8.39 -0.01
N ALA A 43 -1.65 8.56 1.31
CA ALA A 43 -0.40 8.31 2.01
C ALA A 43 0.01 6.85 1.89
N ALA A 44 -0.94 5.94 2.09
CA ALA A 44 -0.68 4.50 1.97
C ALA A 44 -0.30 4.13 0.54
N ARG A 45 -1.01 4.66 -0.45
CA ARG A 45 -0.73 4.40 -1.85
C ARG A 45 0.67 4.89 -2.23
N LYS A 46 1.00 6.09 -1.80
CA LYS A 46 2.33 6.65 -2.09
C LYS A 46 3.43 5.80 -1.46
N ALA A 47 3.23 5.36 -0.23
CA ALA A 47 4.20 4.50 0.43
C ALA A 47 4.34 3.17 -0.33
N ALA A 48 3.22 2.60 -0.77
CA ALA A 48 3.23 1.35 -1.51
C ALA A 48 3.97 1.48 -2.85
N LEU A 49 3.79 2.60 -3.54
CA LEU A 49 4.47 2.83 -4.81
C LEU A 49 5.98 2.94 -4.65
N GLY A 50 6.45 3.32 -3.46
CA GLY A 50 7.88 3.41 -3.18
C GLY A 50 8.47 2.13 -2.61
N ALA A 51 7.67 1.11 -2.40
CA ALA A 51 8.16 -0.14 -1.85
C ALA A 51 8.94 -0.93 -2.89
N HIS A 52 9.89 -1.73 -2.43
CA HIS A 52 10.69 -2.58 -3.29
C HIS A 52 10.78 -3.97 -2.67
N PHE A 53 10.60 -4.98 -3.49
CA PHE A 53 10.58 -6.36 -3.03
C PHE A 53 11.71 -7.15 -3.69
N ASN A 54 12.21 -8.15 -2.96
CA ASN A 54 13.17 -9.09 -3.53
C ASN A 54 12.38 -10.18 -4.25
N MET A 55 12.60 -10.27 -5.55
CA MET A 55 11.88 -11.24 -6.38
C MET A 55 12.86 -12.29 -6.86
N SER A 56 12.36 -13.52 -7.01
CA SER A 56 13.19 -14.59 -7.57
C SER A 56 13.33 -14.38 -9.09
N ALA A 57 14.39 -14.97 -9.66
CA ALA A 57 14.62 -14.87 -11.08
C ALA A 57 13.47 -15.47 -11.92
N ASP A 58 12.70 -16.36 -11.30
CA ASP A 58 11.60 -17.03 -11.99
C ASP A 58 10.25 -16.36 -11.73
N ALA A 59 10.25 -15.20 -11.06
CA ALA A 59 9.01 -14.51 -10.74
C ALA A 59 8.28 -14.11 -12.03
N PRO A 60 6.94 -14.15 -12.01
CA PRO A 60 6.17 -13.65 -13.15
C PRO A 60 6.48 -12.19 -13.42
N ALA A 61 6.24 -11.76 -14.65
CA ALA A 61 6.46 -10.37 -15.05
C ALA A 61 5.64 -9.40 -14.19
N LEU A 62 4.52 -9.85 -13.66
CA LEU A 62 3.68 -9.00 -12.82
C LEU A 62 2.96 -9.90 -11.81
N GLN A 63 3.13 -9.59 -10.53
CA GLN A 63 2.47 -10.32 -9.45
C GLN A 63 1.62 -9.37 -8.64
N LYS A 64 0.41 -9.82 -8.34
CA LYS A 64 -0.50 -9.05 -7.48
C LYS A 64 -0.24 -9.41 -6.02
N GLY A 65 -0.28 -8.40 -5.17
CA GLY A 65 -0.13 -8.59 -3.74
C GLY A 65 -0.88 -7.52 -2.98
N THR A 66 -0.72 -7.52 -1.67
CA THR A 66 -1.33 -6.49 -0.81
C THR A 66 -0.34 -6.06 0.25
N ILE A 67 -0.46 -4.78 0.66
CA ILE A 67 0.26 -4.26 1.80
C ILE A 67 -0.77 -3.63 2.73
N THR A 68 -0.68 -3.94 4.01
CA THR A 68 -1.57 -3.40 5.02
C THR A 68 -0.83 -2.34 5.81
N TYR A 69 -1.37 -1.12 5.80
CA TYR A 69 -0.81 -0.01 6.56
C TYR A 69 -1.70 0.28 7.75
N ILE A 70 -1.10 0.34 8.92
CA ILE A 70 -1.82 0.60 10.16
C ILE A 70 -1.48 2.00 10.64
N PHE A 71 -2.51 2.83 10.77
CA PHE A 71 -2.37 4.20 11.26
C PHE A 71 -2.89 4.26 12.68
N LYS A 72 -2.10 4.84 13.57
CA LYS A 72 -2.47 4.95 14.96
C LYS A 72 -2.37 6.38 15.43
N LEU A 73 -3.31 6.77 16.29
CA LEU A 73 -3.23 8.05 16.99
C LEU A 73 -2.11 8.01 18.00
N ASN A 74 -1.44 9.12 18.11
CA ASN A 74 -0.41 9.30 19.15
C ASN A 74 -0.98 10.07 20.31
#